data_c48b43e5ca3e2706789251abd33dcc62
#
_entry.id   c48b43e5ca3e2706789251abd33dcc62
#
_cell.length_a   1.000
_cell.length_b   1.000
_cell.length_c   1.000
_cell.angle_alpha   90.00
_cell.angle_beta   90.00
_cell.angle_gamma   90.00
#
_symmetry.space_group_name_H-M   'P 1'
#
loop_
_entity.id
_entity.type
_entity.pdbx_description
1 polymer ?
#
loop_
_entity_poly.entity_id
_entity_poly.type
_entity_poly.pdbx_seq_one_letter_code
_entity_poly.pdbx_strand_id
1 'polypeptide(L)'
;MKTKIVTFGEIMIRLSKPGYQRLFQGRRFEGNYGGSEANAAVSLAFMGDNVEYVTRVPYGPLGDAALMHLREYNLNVSHVVKGGDRLGTYYFEEAVGMRNSRVVYDRKDSSFYTLKRGMIKWDKVLEDAGIFHCSGITCAISRDAMETTMDAIELAVKKGLTI
;
A
#
# COMPACT_ATOMS: atom_id res chain seq x y z
N MET A 1 5.68 4.45 -25.67
CA MET A 1 5.45 3.62 -24.45
C MET A 1 4.79 4.51 -23.41
N LYS A 2 3.87 3.98 -22.59
CA LYS A 2 3.30 4.76 -21.49
C LYS A 2 4.36 5.00 -20.42
N THR A 3 4.37 6.19 -19.82
CA THR A 3 5.26 6.56 -18.73
C THR A 3 5.06 5.62 -17.55
N LYS A 4 6.15 5.13 -16.95
CA LYS A 4 6.09 4.32 -15.73
C LYS A 4 5.71 5.20 -14.53
N ILE A 5 4.69 4.79 -13.80
CA ILE A 5 4.25 5.40 -12.55
C ILE A 5 4.67 4.50 -11.40
N VAL A 6 5.38 5.04 -10.43
CA VAL A 6 5.77 4.33 -9.21
C VAL A 6 4.95 4.84 -8.05
N THR A 7 4.31 3.94 -7.30
CA THR A 7 3.57 4.27 -6.09
C THR A 7 4.16 3.54 -4.89
N PHE A 8 4.25 4.20 -3.74
CA PHE A 8 4.89 3.67 -2.53
C PHE A 8 4.02 3.84 -1.29
N GLY A 9 3.66 2.74 -0.65
CA GLY A 9 2.86 2.75 0.56
C GLY A 9 2.56 1.37 1.13
N GLU A 10 1.78 1.33 2.21
CA GLU A 10 1.38 0.07 2.84
C GLU A 10 0.13 -0.53 2.21
N ILE A 11 0.19 -1.81 1.87
CA ILE A 11 -0.99 -2.63 1.60
C ILE A 11 -1.40 -3.39 2.86
N MET A 12 -2.70 -3.35 3.18
CA MET A 12 -3.28 -3.96 4.37
C MET A 12 -4.46 -4.86 4.01
N ILE A 13 -4.78 -5.79 4.91
CA ILE A 13 -6.06 -6.50 4.87
C ILE A 13 -7.13 -5.60 5.48
N ARG A 14 -8.19 -5.32 4.71
CA ARG A 14 -9.43 -4.73 5.20
C ARG A 14 -10.40 -5.83 5.60
N LEU A 15 -10.83 -5.83 6.84
CA LEU A 15 -11.85 -6.73 7.36
C LEU A 15 -13.15 -5.94 7.58
N SER A 16 -14.12 -6.16 6.70
CA SER A 16 -15.42 -5.51 6.74
C SER A 16 -16.49 -6.45 7.28
N LYS A 17 -17.53 -5.91 7.90
CA LYS A 17 -18.72 -6.66 8.23
C LYS A 17 -19.61 -6.83 7.01
N PRO A 18 -20.33 -7.96 6.89
CA PRO A 18 -21.34 -8.10 5.85
C PRO A 18 -22.45 -7.06 6.01
N GLY A 19 -22.85 -6.44 4.91
CA GLY A 19 -23.86 -5.41 4.91
C GLY A 19 -23.50 -4.26 5.86
N TYR A 20 -24.48 -3.80 6.64
CA TYR A 20 -24.31 -2.65 7.53
C TYR A 20 -24.14 -3.02 9.00
N GLN A 21 -23.65 -4.24 9.29
CA GLN A 21 -23.40 -4.70 10.65
C GLN A 21 -22.29 -3.88 11.32
N ARG A 22 -22.43 -3.68 12.65
CA ARG A 22 -21.35 -3.11 13.46
C ARG A 22 -20.28 -4.14 13.76
N LEU A 23 -19.07 -3.70 14.09
CA LEU A 23 -17.92 -4.58 14.35
C LEU A 23 -18.20 -5.62 15.45
N PHE A 24 -19.03 -5.29 16.43
CA PHE A 24 -19.40 -6.22 17.52
C PHE A 24 -20.59 -7.14 17.19
N GLN A 25 -21.24 -6.97 16.04
CA GLN A 25 -22.38 -7.79 15.60
C GLN A 25 -21.89 -8.96 14.74
N GLY A 26 -22.35 -10.17 15.06
CA GLY A 26 -22.00 -11.37 14.32
C GLY A 26 -20.50 -11.72 14.39
N ARG A 27 -20.14 -12.84 13.77
CA ARG A 27 -18.75 -13.37 13.79
C ARG A 27 -18.07 -13.41 12.41
N ARG A 28 -18.83 -13.13 11.34
CA ARG A 28 -18.31 -13.16 9.97
C ARG A 28 -17.64 -11.82 9.64
N PHE A 29 -16.52 -11.91 8.93
CA PHE A 29 -15.84 -10.80 8.27
C PHE A 29 -15.60 -11.14 6.80
N GLU A 30 -15.59 -10.12 5.97
CA GLU A 30 -15.19 -10.19 4.57
C GLU A 30 -13.84 -9.50 4.42
N GLY A 31 -12.86 -10.25 3.91
CA GLY A 31 -11.50 -9.76 3.72
C GLY A 31 -11.33 -9.18 2.32
N ASN A 32 -10.68 -8.03 2.23
CA ASN A 32 -10.23 -7.41 0.99
C ASN A 32 -8.88 -6.73 1.24
N TYR A 33 -8.21 -6.26 0.19
CA TYR A 33 -6.96 -5.52 0.34
C TYR A 33 -7.19 -4.04 0.06
N GLY A 34 -6.41 -3.18 0.72
CA GLY A 34 -6.47 -1.75 0.53
C GLY A 34 -5.29 -1.02 1.15
N GLY A 35 -5.12 0.20 0.75
CA GLY A 35 -4.09 1.13 1.18
C GLY A 35 -4.20 2.37 0.31
N SER A 36 -3.83 3.55 0.81
CA SER A 36 -3.98 4.81 0.06
C SER A 36 -3.32 4.71 -1.31
N GLU A 37 -2.05 4.41 -1.34
CA GLU A 37 -1.25 4.31 -2.57
C GLU A 37 -1.55 3.03 -3.36
N ALA A 38 -1.95 1.93 -2.67
CA ALA A 38 -2.38 0.71 -3.35
C ALA A 38 -3.68 0.94 -4.14
N ASN A 39 -4.64 1.66 -3.57
CA ASN A 39 -5.88 2.00 -4.25
C ASN A 39 -5.63 2.91 -5.46
N ALA A 40 -4.74 3.90 -5.33
CA ALA A 40 -4.31 4.75 -6.43
C ALA A 40 -3.64 3.93 -7.55
N ALA A 41 -2.73 3.02 -7.17
CA ALA A 41 -2.05 2.13 -8.10
C ALA A 41 -3.03 1.26 -8.89
N VAL A 42 -3.97 0.61 -8.20
CA VAL A 42 -5.01 -0.22 -8.83
C VAL A 42 -5.86 0.59 -9.78
N SER A 43 -6.29 1.80 -9.38
CA SER A 43 -7.09 2.68 -10.23
C SER A 43 -6.35 3.09 -11.50
N LEU A 44 -5.08 3.48 -11.41
CA LEU A 44 -4.24 3.84 -12.55
C LEU A 44 -4.01 2.65 -13.48
N ALA A 45 -3.72 1.47 -12.93
CA ALA A 45 -3.55 0.26 -13.72
C ALA A 45 -4.85 -0.14 -14.45
N PHE A 46 -6.00 0.01 -13.78
CA PHE A 46 -7.31 -0.22 -14.39
C PHE A 46 -7.60 0.74 -15.55
N MET A 47 -7.09 1.98 -15.50
CA MET A 47 -7.12 2.94 -16.61
C MET A 47 -6.08 2.60 -17.70
N GLY A 48 -5.33 1.55 -17.52
CA GLY A 48 -4.35 1.02 -18.48
C GLY A 48 -2.99 1.68 -18.39
N ASP A 49 -2.62 2.34 -17.30
CA ASP A 49 -1.31 2.89 -17.08
C ASP A 49 -0.29 1.81 -16.69
N ASN A 50 1.00 2.11 -16.91
CA ASN A 50 2.11 1.25 -16.51
C ASN A 50 2.51 1.58 -15.06
N VAL A 51 2.04 0.78 -14.11
CA VAL A 51 2.19 1.09 -12.67
C VAL A 51 3.03 0.04 -11.96
N GLU A 52 4.00 0.50 -11.21
CA GLU A 52 4.76 -0.30 -10.26
C GLU A 52 4.37 0.11 -8.82
N TYR A 53 4.00 -0.88 -8.01
CA TYR A 53 3.69 -0.67 -6.61
C TYR A 53 4.81 -1.18 -5.71
N VAL A 54 5.35 -0.31 -4.89
CA VAL A 54 6.45 -0.60 -3.98
C VAL A 54 5.95 -0.60 -2.54
N THR A 55 6.23 -1.68 -1.83
CA THR A 55 5.78 -1.89 -0.45
C THR A 55 6.70 -2.90 0.26
N ARG A 56 6.39 -3.19 1.52
CA ARG A 56 6.98 -4.31 2.24
C ARG A 56 5.88 -5.19 2.83
N VAL A 57 5.96 -6.51 2.57
CA VAL A 57 5.01 -7.51 3.04
C VAL A 57 5.71 -8.68 3.73
N PRO A 58 5.06 -9.43 4.63
CA PRO A 58 5.68 -10.57 5.30
C PRO A 58 5.96 -11.70 4.31
N TYR A 59 6.81 -12.63 4.71
CA TYR A 59 6.87 -13.94 4.09
C TYR A 59 5.61 -14.74 4.40
N GLY A 60 5.27 -15.71 3.54
CA GLY A 60 4.17 -16.63 3.76
C GLY A 60 2.83 -16.22 3.15
N PRO A 61 1.78 -17.00 3.42
CA PRO A 61 0.53 -16.95 2.63
C PRO A 61 -0.16 -15.59 2.58
N LEU A 62 -0.17 -14.81 3.67
CA LEU A 62 -0.85 -13.51 3.70
C LEU A 62 -0.11 -12.46 2.85
N GLY A 63 1.23 -12.45 2.91
CA GLY A 63 2.03 -11.58 2.06
C GLY A 63 1.92 -11.97 0.58
N ASP A 64 1.91 -13.27 0.29
CA ASP A 64 1.77 -13.77 -1.08
C ASP A 64 0.38 -13.46 -1.65
N ALA A 65 -0.69 -13.62 -0.85
CA ALA A 65 -2.04 -13.27 -1.25
C ALA A 65 -2.20 -11.76 -1.54
N ALA A 66 -1.58 -10.89 -0.73
CA ALA A 66 -1.55 -9.45 -1.01
C ALA A 66 -0.88 -9.13 -2.35
N LEU A 67 0.24 -9.81 -2.68
CA LEU A 67 0.91 -9.63 -3.97
C LEU A 67 0.12 -10.24 -5.13
N MET A 68 -0.59 -11.34 -4.93
CA MET A 68 -1.47 -11.92 -5.94
C MET A 68 -2.60 -10.93 -6.28
N HIS A 69 -3.24 -10.36 -5.26
CA HIS A 69 -4.26 -9.32 -5.46
C HIS A 69 -3.77 -8.15 -6.31
N LEU A 70 -2.57 -7.63 -6.03
CA LEU A 70 -2.01 -6.55 -6.83
C LEU A 70 -1.75 -6.96 -8.29
N ARG A 71 -1.26 -8.20 -8.50
CA ARG A 71 -1.02 -8.74 -9.85
C ARG A 71 -2.30 -8.99 -10.65
N GLU A 72 -3.44 -9.26 -10.00
CA GLU A 72 -4.75 -9.39 -10.65
C GLU A 72 -5.12 -8.10 -11.41
N TYR A 73 -4.60 -6.95 -10.98
CA TYR A 73 -4.76 -5.65 -11.63
C TYR A 73 -3.58 -5.27 -12.53
N ASN A 74 -2.70 -6.22 -12.89
CA ASN A 74 -1.51 -6.00 -13.70
C ASN A 74 -0.48 -5.01 -13.11
N LEU A 75 -0.44 -4.86 -11.79
CA LEU A 75 0.58 -4.07 -11.14
C LEU A 75 1.93 -4.80 -11.16
N ASN A 76 2.99 -4.07 -11.51
CA ASN A 76 4.34 -4.55 -11.30
C ASN A 76 4.67 -4.50 -9.79
N VAL A 77 5.11 -5.61 -9.23
CA VAL A 77 5.48 -5.77 -7.82
C VAL A 77 6.90 -6.32 -7.67
N SER A 78 7.76 -6.13 -8.67
CA SER A 78 9.11 -6.71 -8.71
C SER A 78 10.03 -6.16 -7.62
N HIS A 79 9.81 -4.93 -7.17
CA HIS A 79 10.61 -4.28 -6.14
C HIS A 79 9.95 -4.29 -4.74
N VAL A 80 8.96 -5.16 -4.54
CA VAL A 80 8.39 -5.36 -3.20
C VAL A 80 9.40 -6.06 -2.29
N VAL A 81 9.62 -5.49 -1.10
CA VAL A 81 10.50 -6.05 -0.08
C VAL A 81 9.75 -7.11 0.72
N LYS A 82 10.29 -8.30 0.83
CA LYS A 82 9.77 -9.35 1.71
C LYS A 82 10.45 -9.29 3.08
N GLY A 83 9.66 -9.42 4.15
CA GLY A 83 10.16 -9.47 5.53
C GLY A 83 9.19 -8.84 6.53
N GLY A 84 9.50 -8.95 7.81
CA GLY A 84 8.59 -8.63 8.91
C GLY A 84 7.62 -9.77 9.21
N ASP A 85 6.84 -9.64 10.27
CA ASP A 85 6.10 -10.77 10.85
C ASP A 85 4.64 -10.81 10.42
N ARG A 86 4.05 -9.66 10.06
CA ARG A 86 2.61 -9.59 9.77
C ARG A 86 2.26 -8.55 8.73
N LEU A 87 1.17 -8.79 8.02
CA LEU A 87 0.53 -7.77 7.21
C LEU A 87 -0.30 -6.84 8.11
N GLY A 88 -0.28 -5.54 7.83
CA GLY A 88 -1.17 -4.59 8.51
C GLY A 88 -2.64 -4.94 8.25
N THR A 89 -3.49 -4.66 9.22
CA THR A 89 -4.93 -4.95 9.13
C THR A 89 -5.71 -3.72 9.56
N TYR A 90 -6.88 -3.52 8.99
CA TYR A 90 -7.86 -2.58 9.53
C TYR A 90 -9.27 -3.15 9.44
N TYR A 91 -10.06 -2.80 10.44
CA TYR A 91 -11.47 -3.16 10.51
C TYR A 91 -12.30 -2.00 10.02
N PHE A 92 -13.29 -2.31 9.19
CA PHE A 92 -14.13 -1.30 8.58
C PHE A 92 -15.61 -1.57 8.88
N GLU A 93 -16.26 -0.56 9.40
CA GLU A 93 -17.70 -0.50 9.60
C GLU A 93 -18.29 0.51 8.62
N GLU A 94 -19.18 0.04 7.76
CA GLU A 94 -19.75 0.87 6.71
C GLU A 94 -20.77 1.87 7.25
N ALA A 95 -20.77 3.06 6.66
CA ALA A 95 -21.78 4.09 6.94
C ALA A 95 -23.17 3.63 6.49
N VAL A 96 -24.20 3.97 7.27
CA VAL A 96 -25.59 3.74 6.87
C VAL A 96 -26.52 4.77 7.51
N GLY A 97 -27.35 5.41 6.71
CA GLY A 97 -28.20 6.49 7.15
C GLY A 97 -27.41 7.61 7.80
N MET A 98 -27.72 7.93 9.05
CA MET A 98 -27.00 8.96 9.82
C MET A 98 -25.75 8.43 10.56
N ARG A 99 -25.46 7.13 10.46
CA ARG A 99 -24.28 6.54 11.09
C ARG A 99 -23.08 6.68 10.19
N ASN A 100 -22.05 7.35 10.66
CA ASN A 100 -20.76 7.46 9.97
C ASN A 100 -20.03 6.10 9.91
N SER A 101 -19.18 5.94 8.91
CA SER A 101 -18.23 4.82 8.84
C SER A 101 -17.25 4.87 10.02
N ARG A 102 -16.74 3.70 10.38
CA ARG A 102 -15.72 3.57 11.42
C ARG A 102 -14.57 2.71 10.92
N VAL A 103 -13.35 3.21 11.12
CA VAL A 103 -12.13 2.46 10.83
C VAL A 103 -11.37 2.23 12.13
N VAL A 104 -10.93 1.00 12.35
CA VAL A 104 -10.05 0.64 13.48
C VAL A 104 -8.79 0.01 12.88
N TYR A 105 -7.65 0.68 13.06
CA TYR A 105 -6.36 0.20 12.55
C TYR A 105 -5.67 -0.74 13.53
N ASP A 106 -5.16 -1.84 13.00
CA ASP A 106 -4.23 -2.76 13.65
C ASP A 106 -3.02 -2.94 12.73
N ARG A 107 -2.16 -1.93 12.68
CA ARG A 107 -1.00 -1.85 11.76
C ARG A 107 0.35 -1.65 12.46
N LYS A 108 0.35 -1.46 13.78
CA LYS A 108 1.61 -1.36 14.53
C LYS A 108 2.41 -2.66 14.35
N ASP A 109 3.71 -2.50 14.19
CA ASP A 109 4.65 -3.60 13.95
C ASP A 109 4.33 -4.48 12.72
N SER A 110 3.54 -3.95 11.76
CA SER A 110 3.37 -4.59 10.47
C SER A 110 4.70 -4.65 9.70
N SER A 111 4.75 -5.46 8.67
CA SER A 111 5.92 -5.54 7.79
C SER A 111 6.31 -4.19 7.22
N PHE A 112 5.32 -3.38 6.82
CA PHE A 112 5.60 -2.03 6.33
C PHE A 112 6.02 -1.08 7.45
N TYR A 113 5.38 -1.15 8.63
CA TYR A 113 5.76 -0.34 9.80
C TYR A 113 7.24 -0.56 10.20
N THR A 114 7.73 -1.80 10.08
CA THR A 114 9.11 -2.19 10.40
C THR A 114 10.07 -2.06 9.21
N LEU A 115 9.66 -1.41 8.12
CA LEU A 115 10.55 -1.04 7.01
C LEU A 115 11.73 -0.20 7.57
N LYS A 116 12.93 -0.43 7.04
CA LYS A 116 14.12 0.36 7.39
C LYS A 116 14.61 1.13 6.18
N ARG A 117 15.11 2.35 6.42
CA ARG A 117 15.78 3.17 5.41
C ARG A 117 16.85 2.36 4.69
N GLY A 118 16.94 2.44 3.38
CA GLY A 118 17.90 1.72 2.56
C GLY A 118 17.52 0.29 2.14
N MET A 119 16.38 -0.25 2.63
CA MET A 119 15.87 -1.54 2.15
C MET A 119 15.37 -1.48 0.71
N ILE A 120 14.85 -0.33 0.27
CA ILE A 120 14.40 -0.10 -1.09
C ILE A 120 15.53 0.52 -1.89
N LYS A 121 15.82 -0.04 -3.06
CA LYS A 121 16.85 0.46 -3.98
C LYS A 121 16.21 1.43 -4.97
N TRP A 122 16.01 2.68 -4.54
CA TRP A 122 15.29 3.68 -5.30
C TRP A 122 15.89 3.98 -6.68
N ASP A 123 17.21 3.87 -6.85
CA ASP A 123 17.86 4.02 -8.16
C ASP A 123 17.30 3.05 -9.21
N LYS A 124 17.03 1.79 -8.80
CA LYS A 124 16.44 0.76 -9.66
C LYS A 124 14.93 0.94 -9.81
N VAL A 125 14.24 1.24 -8.71
CA VAL A 125 12.79 1.44 -8.71
C VAL A 125 12.39 2.61 -9.61
N LEU A 126 13.13 3.73 -9.53
CA LEU A 126 12.85 4.95 -10.29
C LEU A 126 13.59 4.99 -11.64
N GLU A 127 14.18 3.87 -12.07
CA GLU A 127 14.68 3.73 -13.43
C GLU A 127 13.50 3.76 -14.41
N ASP A 128 13.59 4.59 -15.43
CA ASP A 128 12.55 4.80 -16.45
C ASP A 128 11.17 5.26 -15.91
N ALA A 129 11.10 5.71 -14.65
CA ALA A 129 9.91 6.31 -14.11
C ALA A 129 9.76 7.77 -14.59
N GLY A 130 8.51 8.20 -14.78
CA GLY A 130 8.19 9.61 -15.04
C GLY A 130 7.36 10.23 -13.92
N ILE A 131 6.71 9.40 -13.10
CA ILE A 131 5.87 9.85 -11.98
C ILE A 131 6.20 9.02 -10.74
N PHE A 132 6.35 9.68 -9.59
CA PHE A 132 6.41 9.06 -8.27
C PHE A 132 5.25 9.53 -7.41
N HIS A 133 4.46 8.61 -6.88
CA HIS A 133 3.31 8.91 -6.02
C HIS A 133 3.49 8.33 -4.62
N CYS A 134 3.31 9.17 -3.61
CA CYS A 134 3.22 8.81 -2.20
C CYS A 134 2.21 9.73 -1.51
N SER A 135 1.83 9.41 -0.28
CA SER A 135 0.96 10.28 0.51
C SER A 135 1.52 10.53 1.91
N GLY A 136 0.96 11.52 2.60
CA GLY A 136 1.33 11.86 3.96
C GLY A 136 1.10 10.73 4.96
N ILE A 137 0.17 9.80 4.67
CA ILE A 137 -0.07 8.63 5.53
C ILE A 137 1.17 7.75 5.60
N THR A 138 1.83 7.49 4.48
CA THR A 138 3.05 6.67 4.42
C THR A 138 4.16 7.27 5.29
N CYS A 139 4.36 8.57 5.22
CA CYS A 139 5.32 9.27 6.08
C CYS A 139 4.95 9.20 7.58
N ALA A 140 3.66 9.15 7.89
CA ALA A 140 3.16 9.13 9.27
C ALA A 140 3.22 7.74 9.95
N ILE A 141 3.53 6.68 9.21
CA ILE A 141 3.53 5.31 9.74
C ILE A 141 4.71 5.10 10.71
N SER A 142 5.91 5.48 10.31
CA SER A 142 7.12 5.37 11.13
C SER A 142 8.19 6.36 10.65
N ARG A 143 9.19 6.62 11.50
CA ARG A 143 10.33 7.46 11.12
C ARG A 143 11.08 6.90 9.91
N ASP A 144 11.35 5.60 9.90
CA ASP A 144 12.02 4.93 8.78
C ASP A 144 11.21 5.01 7.48
N ALA A 145 9.87 4.89 7.55
CA ALA A 145 9.01 5.06 6.39
C ALA A 145 9.06 6.49 5.84
N MET A 146 9.06 7.50 6.73
CA MET A 146 9.23 8.90 6.35
C MET A 146 10.59 9.13 5.67
N GLU A 147 11.68 8.71 6.30
CA GLU A 147 13.03 8.88 5.75
C GLU A 147 13.19 8.14 4.39
N THR A 148 12.61 6.94 4.28
CA THR A 148 12.59 6.18 3.01
C THR A 148 11.80 6.90 1.92
N THR A 149 10.68 7.54 2.28
CA THR A 149 9.88 8.34 1.34
C THR A 149 10.64 9.60 0.90
N MET A 150 11.33 10.27 1.83
CA MET A 150 12.13 11.45 1.50
C MET A 150 13.29 11.11 0.56
N ASP A 151 13.98 9.98 0.77
CA ASP A 151 15.02 9.50 -0.15
C ASP A 151 14.47 9.30 -1.58
N ALA A 152 13.26 8.75 -1.70
CA ALA A 152 12.59 8.60 -2.99
C ALA A 152 12.24 9.93 -3.64
N ILE A 153 11.68 10.88 -2.86
CA ILE A 153 11.31 12.22 -3.33
C ILE A 153 12.57 12.97 -3.82
N GLU A 154 13.63 12.99 -3.03
CA GLU A 154 14.87 13.66 -3.39
C GLU A 154 15.45 13.10 -4.70
N LEU A 155 15.44 11.79 -4.85
CA LEU A 155 15.92 11.16 -6.08
C LEU A 155 14.98 11.43 -7.26
N ALA A 156 13.67 11.40 -7.04
CA ALA A 156 12.66 11.70 -8.06
C ALA A 156 12.82 13.14 -8.58
N VAL A 157 12.98 14.12 -7.67
CA VAL A 157 13.27 15.52 -8.04
C VAL A 157 14.55 15.62 -8.85
N LYS A 158 15.64 14.97 -8.39
CA LYS A 158 16.94 14.96 -9.10
C LYS A 158 16.84 14.37 -10.50
N LYS A 159 15.99 13.39 -10.70
CA LYS A 159 15.71 12.77 -12.00
C LYS A 159 14.67 13.51 -12.85
N GLY A 160 14.05 14.58 -12.33
CA GLY A 160 13.00 15.36 -13.02
C GLY A 160 11.65 14.65 -13.13
N LEU A 161 11.34 13.74 -12.22
CA LEU A 161 10.03 13.08 -12.19
C LEU A 161 8.94 14.04 -11.67
N THR A 162 7.72 13.84 -12.10
CA THR A 162 6.54 14.42 -11.44
C THR A 162 6.28 13.70 -10.11
N ILE A 163 5.95 14.47 -9.04
CA ILE A 163 5.64 13.94 -7.71
C ILE A 163 4.21 14.32 -7.35
#